data_97cab03d2053a2a4f9f79bde646235b8
#
_entry.id   97cab03d2053a2a4f9f79bde646235b8
#
_cell.length_a   1.000
_cell.length_b   1.000
_cell.length_c   1.000
_cell.angle_alpha   90.00
_cell.angle_beta   90.00
_cell.angle_gamma   90.00
#
_symmetry.space_group_name_H-M   'P 1'
#
loop_
_entity.id
_entity.type
_entity.pdbx_description
1 polymer ?
#
loop_
_entity_poly.entity_id
_entity_poly.type
_entity_poly.pdbx_seq_one_letter_code
_entity_poly.pdbx_strand_id
1 'polypeptide(L)'
;MDWDENSRFFHAVASGRCRRNAIACLEQDGVVTSAHDTKSTILHTFYSDLLGRARETARDFNLHDLYPHFAVNTDNMSDPFTMTEITHALFAMDVHASPGPDGFGPSFYRHFWSSIRDDVLHLFRDFNEGCLELDGLNRALLVLLPKKEGVRTADGFRPISLQNYPMKLFSKVMVNRLKPHIPALVGPDQTGFVHGRSIAENFIYAADLLSCCHKRNIPTAVLKLDFKKAFDSVEWQSLDAILQARGFNSRWRRLGLQYSA
;
A
#
# COMPACT_ATOMS: atom_id res chain seq x y z
N MET A 1 20.63 -11.45 -18.78
CA MET A 1 21.42 -12.08 -17.71
C MET A 1 20.47 -13.05 -17.04
N ASP A 2 20.58 -14.31 -17.38
CA ASP A 2 19.71 -15.38 -16.86
C ASP A 2 20.01 -15.59 -15.39
N TRP A 3 19.08 -15.16 -14.54
CA TRP A 3 19.24 -15.12 -13.09
C TRP A 3 18.93 -16.46 -12.40
N ASP A 4 18.62 -17.51 -13.16
CA ASP A 4 18.20 -18.79 -12.62
C ASP A 4 18.99 -19.98 -13.19
N GLU A 5 20.30 -19.94 -13.00
CA GLU A 5 21.16 -21.08 -13.32
C GLU A 5 21.25 -22.12 -12.18
N ASN A 6 20.38 -22.05 -11.16
CA ASN A 6 20.38 -22.97 -10.01
C ASN A 6 21.77 -23.18 -9.39
N SER A 7 22.58 -22.13 -9.37
CA SER A 7 23.98 -22.20 -8.98
C SER A 7 24.14 -22.18 -7.45
N ARG A 8 25.25 -22.74 -6.95
CA ARG A 8 25.64 -22.72 -5.54
C ARG A 8 25.62 -21.29 -4.96
N PHE A 9 25.93 -20.30 -5.77
CA PHE A 9 25.88 -18.88 -5.37
C PHE A 9 24.45 -18.44 -5.03
N PHE A 10 23.45 -18.75 -5.87
CA PHE A 10 22.05 -18.37 -5.60
C PHE A 10 21.49 -19.09 -4.38
N HIS A 11 21.82 -20.36 -4.18
CA HIS A 11 21.46 -21.09 -2.96
C HIS A 11 22.08 -20.45 -1.72
N ALA A 12 23.35 -20.03 -1.79
CA ALA A 12 24.02 -19.35 -0.68
C ALA A 12 23.38 -17.99 -0.36
N VAL A 13 23.01 -17.21 -1.38
CA VAL A 13 22.32 -15.92 -1.23
C VAL A 13 20.93 -16.12 -0.63
N ALA A 14 20.14 -17.06 -1.17
CA ALA A 14 18.80 -17.36 -0.65
C ALA A 14 18.85 -17.86 0.80
N SER A 15 19.75 -18.77 1.13
CA SER A 15 19.95 -19.27 2.49
C SER A 15 20.45 -18.16 3.44
N GLY A 16 21.28 -17.24 2.95
CA GLY A 16 21.74 -16.08 3.70
C GLY A 16 20.60 -15.11 4.01
N ARG A 17 19.70 -14.86 3.05
CA ARG A 17 18.50 -14.06 3.24
C ARG A 17 17.51 -14.73 4.21
N CYS A 18 17.29 -16.02 4.06
CA CYS A 18 16.43 -16.80 4.96
C CYS A 18 16.92 -16.70 6.41
N ARG A 19 18.22 -16.89 6.66
CA ARG A 19 18.81 -16.77 8.00
C ARG A 19 18.69 -15.37 8.58
N ARG A 20 18.92 -14.32 7.79
CA ARG A 20 18.79 -12.93 8.25
C ARG A 20 17.35 -12.54 8.58
N ASN A 21 16.39 -13.09 7.86
CA ASN A 21 14.97 -12.80 8.05
C ASN A 21 14.30 -13.76 9.07
N ALA A 22 15.00 -14.79 9.52
CA ALA A 22 14.47 -15.74 10.51
C ALA A 22 14.25 -15.03 11.85
N ILE A 23 13.04 -15.19 12.40
CA ILE A 23 12.68 -14.70 13.72
C ILE A 23 13.14 -15.73 14.77
N ALA A 24 14.36 -15.57 15.27
CA ALA A 24 14.96 -16.51 16.20
C ALA A 24 14.21 -16.52 17.54
N CYS A 25 13.95 -15.35 18.12
CA CYS A 25 13.23 -15.20 19.37
C CYS A 25 12.35 -13.94 19.31
N LEU A 26 11.33 -13.91 20.17
CA LEU A 26 10.50 -12.74 20.46
C LEU A 26 10.45 -12.49 21.95
N GLU A 27 10.27 -11.23 22.30
CA GLU A 27 10.10 -10.75 23.66
C GLU A 27 8.72 -10.10 23.79
N GLN A 28 7.97 -10.54 24.78
CA GLN A 28 6.70 -9.94 25.18
C GLN A 28 6.67 -9.86 26.71
N ASP A 29 6.34 -8.68 27.24
CA ASP A 29 6.23 -8.41 28.68
C ASP A 29 7.49 -8.83 29.48
N GLY A 30 8.68 -8.64 28.87
CA GLY A 30 9.97 -8.99 29.47
C GLY A 30 10.33 -10.48 29.37
N VAL A 31 9.48 -11.32 28.78
CA VAL A 31 9.73 -12.75 28.59
C VAL A 31 10.21 -13.02 27.17
N VAL A 32 11.39 -13.61 27.03
CA VAL A 32 11.95 -14.01 25.73
C VAL A 32 11.59 -15.45 25.43
N THR A 33 11.02 -15.69 24.26
CA THR A 33 10.65 -17.03 23.76
C THR A 33 11.30 -17.33 22.42
N SER A 34 11.75 -18.57 22.26
CA SER A 34 12.20 -19.15 20.99
C SER A 34 11.23 -20.19 20.43
N ALA A 35 10.24 -20.62 21.23
CA ALA A 35 9.25 -21.61 20.84
C ALA A 35 8.41 -21.12 19.66
N HIS A 36 8.27 -21.94 18.62
CA HIS A 36 7.60 -21.56 17.38
C HIS A 36 6.14 -21.15 17.61
N ASP A 37 5.39 -21.96 18.34
CA ASP A 37 3.96 -21.73 18.57
C ASP A 37 3.70 -20.45 19.36
N THR A 38 4.52 -20.20 20.39
CA THR A 38 4.43 -18.97 21.18
C THR A 38 4.74 -17.74 20.34
N LYS A 39 5.81 -17.78 19.50
CA LYS A 39 6.12 -16.70 18.56
C LYS A 39 4.98 -16.47 17.57
N SER A 40 4.41 -17.55 17.03
CA SER A 40 3.27 -17.46 16.10
C SER A 40 2.08 -16.78 16.75
N THR A 41 1.74 -17.16 17.97
CA THR A 41 0.64 -16.55 18.73
C THR A 41 0.88 -15.07 19.00
N ILE A 42 2.08 -14.68 19.44
CA ILE A 42 2.45 -13.29 19.70
C ILE A 42 2.27 -12.45 18.43
N LEU A 43 2.82 -12.92 17.31
CA LEU A 43 2.75 -12.18 16.03
C LEU A 43 1.32 -12.12 15.51
N HIS A 44 0.59 -13.23 15.53
CA HIS A 44 -0.80 -13.28 15.09
C HIS A 44 -1.66 -12.29 15.89
N THR A 45 -1.60 -12.34 17.22
CA THR A 45 -2.36 -11.41 18.08
C THR A 45 -2.01 -9.96 17.77
N PHE A 46 -0.71 -9.65 17.71
CA PHE A 46 -0.25 -8.30 17.45
C PHE A 46 -0.74 -7.73 16.09
N TYR A 47 -0.63 -8.52 15.03
CA TYR A 47 -1.05 -8.06 13.70
C TYR A 47 -2.56 -8.11 13.50
N SER A 48 -3.27 -9.03 14.15
CA SER A 48 -4.74 -9.03 14.17
C SER A 48 -5.30 -7.80 14.88
N ASP A 49 -4.70 -7.38 15.97
CA ASP A 49 -5.09 -6.16 16.67
C ASP A 49 -4.73 -4.88 15.88
N LEU A 50 -3.62 -4.94 15.14
CA LEU A 50 -3.17 -3.80 14.36
C LEU A 50 -3.98 -3.56 13.10
N LEU A 51 -4.30 -4.64 12.36
CA LEU A 51 -4.89 -4.59 11.02
C LEU A 51 -6.38 -4.93 11.02
N GLY A 52 -6.86 -5.67 12.02
CA GLY A 52 -8.22 -6.22 12.05
C GLY A 52 -9.23 -5.43 12.86
N ARG A 53 -8.83 -4.37 13.58
CA ARG A 53 -9.75 -3.59 14.40
C ARG A 53 -9.92 -2.18 13.85
N ALA A 54 -11.17 -1.85 13.48
CA ALA A 54 -11.56 -0.45 13.30
C ALA A 54 -11.39 0.29 14.66
N ARG A 55 -10.77 1.45 14.62
CA ARG A 55 -10.62 2.31 15.79
C ARG A 55 -11.79 3.28 15.82
N GLU A 56 -12.46 3.38 16.98
CA GLU A 56 -13.44 4.43 17.15
C GLU A 56 -12.73 5.78 17.07
N THR A 57 -13.13 6.59 16.10
CA THR A 57 -12.62 7.96 15.97
C THR A 57 -13.32 8.83 16.99
N ALA A 58 -12.59 9.31 17.97
CA ALA A 58 -13.10 10.17 19.02
C ALA A 58 -13.41 11.61 18.58
N ARG A 59 -13.15 11.97 17.33
CA ARG A 59 -13.34 13.33 16.81
C ARG A 59 -13.96 13.31 15.44
N ASP A 60 -15.06 14.01 15.31
CA ASP A 60 -15.71 14.30 14.06
C ASP A 60 -15.15 15.60 13.49
N PHE A 61 -14.70 15.57 12.24
CA PHE A 61 -14.25 16.76 11.54
C PHE A 61 -15.31 17.17 10.52
N ASN A 62 -15.63 18.46 10.48
CA ASN A 62 -16.45 18.98 9.40
C ASN A 62 -15.61 19.01 8.11
N LEU A 63 -15.68 17.94 7.33
CA LEU A 63 -14.93 17.81 6.08
C LEU A 63 -15.35 18.85 5.03
N HIS A 64 -16.56 19.39 5.13
CA HIS A 64 -17.02 20.46 4.25
C HIS A 64 -16.25 21.77 4.48
N ASP A 65 -15.90 22.08 5.72
CA ASP A 65 -15.08 23.26 6.04
C ASP A 65 -13.63 23.09 5.57
N LEU A 66 -13.12 21.86 5.61
CA LEU A 66 -11.77 21.53 5.11
C LEU A 66 -11.70 21.50 3.58
N TYR A 67 -12.79 21.07 2.93
CA TYR A 67 -12.87 20.88 1.48
C TYR A 67 -14.12 21.59 0.92
N PRO A 68 -14.14 22.94 0.89
CA PRO A 68 -15.33 23.70 0.50
C PRO A 68 -15.68 23.56 -0.98
N HIS A 69 -14.77 23.06 -1.80
CA HIS A 69 -14.98 22.86 -3.24
C HIS A 69 -14.60 21.45 -3.67
N PHE A 70 -15.40 20.85 -4.56
CA PHE A 70 -15.03 19.60 -5.21
C PHE A 70 -13.77 19.81 -6.06
N ALA A 71 -12.78 18.96 -5.84
CA ALA A 71 -11.50 19.12 -6.52
C ALA A 71 -11.43 18.38 -7.85
N VAL A 72 -12.34 17.43 -8.09
CA VAL A 72 -12.19 16.48 -9.21
C VAL A 72 -13.53 16.14 -9.84
N ASN A 73 -13.59 16.21 -11.17
CA ASN A 73 -14.64 15.54 -11.93
C ASN A 73 -14.28 14.05 -12.03
N THR A 74 -15.10 13.19 -11.43
CA THR A 74 -14.86 11.74 -11.32
C THR A 74 -15.79 10.91 -12.21
N ASP A 75 -16.53 11.55 -13.14
CA ASP A 75 -17.56 10.88 -13.93
C ASP A 75 -17.00 9.67 -14.68
N ASN A 76 -15.85 9.81 -15.35
CA ASN A 76 -15.23 8.75 -16.14
C ASN A 76 -14.44 7.71 -15.32
N MET A 77 -14.21 7.96 -14.02
CA MET A 77 -13.40 7.05 -13.20
C MET A 77 -14.11 5.73 -12.93
N SER A 78 -15.44 5.72 -12.98
CA SER A 78 -16.28 4.54 -12.74
C SER A 78 -16.74 3.85 -14.02
N ASP A 79 -16.24 4.25 -15.18
CA ASP A 79 -16.55 3.60 -16.44
C ASP A 79 -16.11 2.14 -16.41
N PRO A 80 -16.73 1.27 -17.20
CA PRO A 80 -16.29 -0.12 -17.33
C PRO A 80 -14.79 -0.19 -17.69
N PHE A 81 -14.10 -1.16 -17.11
CA PHE A 81 -12.70 -1.38 -17.42
C PHE A 81 -12.51 -1.92 -18.82
N THR A 82 -11.51 -1.39 -19.53
CA THR A 82 -11.22 -1.80 -20.91
C THR A 82 -10.03 -2.77 -20.97
N MET A 83 -10.03 -3.63 -21.98
CA MET A 83 -8.89 -4.53 -22.23
C MET A 83 -7.57 -3.76 -22.39
N THR A 84 -7.61 -2.58 -22.99
CA THR A 84 -6.43 -1.73 -23.20
C THR A 84 -5.85 -1.26 -21.88
N GLU A 85 -6.67 -0.77 -20.94
CA GLU A 85 -6.21 -0.35 -19.61
C GLU A 85 -5.60 -1.51 -18.82
N ILE A 86 -6.25 -2.66 -18.85
CA ILE A 86 -5.80 -3.86 -18.15
C ILE A 86 -4.46 -4.33 -18.71
N THR A 87 -4.36 -4.41 -20.04
CA THR A 87 -3.12 -4.80 -20.72
C THR A 87 -1.99 -3.82 -20.41
N HIS A 88 -2.24 -2.52 -20.48
CA HIS A 88 -1.25 -1.50 -20.15
C HIS A 88 -0.79 -1.61 -18.70
N ALA A 89 -1.73 -1.81 -17.76
CA ALA A 89 -1.40 -1.99 -16.34
C ALA A 89 -0.52 -3.23 -16.12
N LEU A 90 -0.89 -4.37 -16.71
CA LEU A 90 -0.14 -5.62 -16.65
C LEU A 90 1.31 -5.46 -17.11
N PHE A 91 1.51 -4.86 -18.27
CA PHE A 91 2.85 -4.71 -18.84
C PHE A 91 3.66 -3.56 -18.22
N ALA A 92 3.05 -2.67 -17.45
CA ALA A 92 3.74 -1.64 -16.67
C ALA A 92 4.18 -2.10 -15.27
N MET A 93 3.75 -3.28 -14.81
CA MET A 93 4.17 -3.82 -13.50
C MET A 93 5.53 -4.51 -13.62
N ASP A 94 6.26 -4.60 -12.50
CA ASP A 94 7.54 -5.31 -12.46
C ASP A 94 7.31 -6.82 -12.66
N VAL A 95 7.95 -7.38 -13.68
CA VAL A 95 7.85 -8.81 -14.03
C VAL A 95 8.39 -9.74 -12.94
N HIS A 96 9.31 -9.26 -12.12
CA HIS A 96 9.95 -10.01 -11.05
C HIS A 96 9.27 -9.84 -9.68
N ALA A 97 8.13 -9.15 -9.63
CA ALA A 97 7.39 -8.97 -8.39
C ALA A 97 6.95 -10.33 -7.81
N SER A 98 7.10 -10.48 -6.50
CA SER A 98 6.74 -11.72 -5.79
C SER A 98 5.26 -12.05 -5.96
N PRO A 99 4.92 -13.33 -6.20
CA PRO A 99 3.53 -13.79 -6.26
C PRO A 99 2.86 -13.73 -4.87
N GLY A 100 1.54 -13.89 -4.86
CA GLY A 100 0.76 -14.14 -3.66
C GLY A 100 0.69 -15.63 -3.28
N PRO A 101 -0.29 -15.99 -2.43
CA PRO A 101 -0.51 -17.38 -2.02
C PRO A 101 -0.79 -18.36 -3.16
N ASP A 102 -1.36 -17.87 -4.26
CA ASP A 102 -1.67 -18.66 -5.47
C ASP A 102 -0.42 -19.06 -6.27
N GLY A 103 0.74 -18.46 -5.98
CA GLY A 103 2.00 -18.72 -6.66
C GLY A 103 2.13 -18.10 -8.05
N PHE A 104 1.11 -17.41 -8.56
CA PHE A 104 1.11 -16.80 -9.89
C PHE A 104 1.58 -15.33 -9.83
N GLY A 105 2.73 -15.07 -10.43
CA GLY A 105 3.29 -13.72 -10.54
C GLY A 105 3.05 -13.06 -11.90
N PRO A 106 3.52 -11.81 -12.08
CA PRO A 106 3.35 -11.06 -13.33
C PRO A 106 3.88 -11.78 -14.57
N SER A 107 4.96 -12.56 -14.44
CA SER A 107 5.55 -13.36 -15.53
C SER A 107 4.56 -14.39 -16.07
N PHE A 108 3.81 -15.06 -15.21
CA PHE A 108 2.74 -16.00 -15.61
C PHE A 108 1.67 -15.28 -16.44
N TYR A 109 1.11 -14.19 -15.92
CA TYR A 109 0.06 -13.44 -16.60
C TYR A 109 0.52 -12.87 -17.93
N ARG A 110 1.76 -12.38 -18.04
CA ARG A 110 2.31 -11.89 -19.31
C ARG A 110 2.51 -13.01 -20.32
N HIS A 111 3.05 -14.15 -19.88
CA HIS A 111 3.31 -15.29 -20.75
C HIS A 111 2.02 -15.87 -21.34
N PHE A 112 1.00 -16.03 -20.52
CA PHE A 112 -0.28 -16.61 -20.93
C PHE A 112 -1.33 -15.58 -21.34
N TRP A 113 -0.95 -14.29 -21.48
CA TRP A 113 -1.89 -13.20 -21.70
C TRP A 113 -2.85 -13.43 -22.87
N SER A 114 -2.36 -13.92 -24.00
CA SER A 114 -3.18 -14.22 -25.19
C SER A 114 -4.30 -15.24 -24.91
N SER A 115 -4.10 -16.14 -23.95
CA SER A 115 -5.07 -17.19 -23.62
C SER A 115 -6.03 -16.78 -22.52
N ILE A 116 -5.61 -15.96 -21.54
CA ILE A 116 -6.37 -15.65 -20.31
C ILE A 116 -6.99 -14.25 -20.30
N ARG A 117 -6.66 -13.39 -21.28
CA ARG A 117 -7.07 -11.98 -21.26
C ARG A 117 -8.60 -11.77 -21.18
N ASP A 118 -9.37 -12.65 -21.83
CA ASP A 118 -10.82 -12.54 -21.86
C ASP A 118 -11.42 -12.95 -20.50
N ASP A 119 -10.85 -13.95 -19.83
CA ASP A 119 -11.22 -14.33 -18.47
C ASP A 119 -10.86 -13.22 -17.47
N VAL A 120 -9.68 -12.59 -17.64
CA VAL A 120 -9.30 -11.45 -16.82
C VAL A 120 -10.23 -10.27 -17.05
N LEU A 121 -10.66 -10.00 -18.28
CA LEU A 121 -11.65 -8.94 -18.54
C LEU A 121 -13.00 -9.25 -17.89
N HIS A 122 -13.46 -10.51 -17.89
CA HIS A 122 -14.67 -10.91 -17.16
C HIS A 122 -14.50 -10.66 -15.67
N LEU A 123 -13.37 -11.04 -15.09
CA LEU A 123 -13.06 -10.77 -13.67
C LEU A 123 -13.14 -9.27 -13.34
N PHE A 124 -12.65 -8.40 -14.24
CA PHE A 124 -12.76 -6.95 -14.08
C PHE A 124 -14.19 -6.42 -14.20
N ARG A 125 -15.03 -7.04 -15.02
CA ARG A 125 -16.46 -6.72 -15.10
C ARG A 125 -17.18 -7.07 -13.82
N ASP A 126 -16.98 -8.28 -13.31
CA ASP A 126 -17.58 -8.74 -12.06
C ASP A 126 -17.15 -7.85 -10.88
N PHE A 127 -15.87 -7.45 -10.84
CA PHE A 127 -15.36 -6.49 -9.86
C PHE A 127 -16.06 -5.12 -9.99
N ASN A 128 -16.21 -4.59 -11.20
CA ASN A 128 -16.86 -3.30 -11.45
C ASN A 128 -18.35 -3.32 -11.10
N GLU A 129 -19.01 -4.47 -11.23
CA GLU A 129 -20.42 -4.67 -10.88
C GLU A 129 -20.62 -4.99 -9.39
N GLY A 130 -19.55 -5.32 -8.67
CA GLY A 130 -19.61 -5.70 -7.27
C GLY A 130 -20.12 -7.11 -7.04
N CYS A 131 -20.05 -7.97 -8.06
CA CYS A 131 -20.47 -9.38 -8.03
C CYS A 131 -19.31 -10.34 -7.76
N LEU A 132 -18.07 -9.84 -7.71
CA LEU A 132 -16.89 -10.67 -7.53
C LEU A 132 -16.76 -11.12 -6.07
N GLU A 133 -16.69 -12.43 -5.85
CA GLU A 133 -16.32 -12.99 -4.54
C GLU A 133 -14.82 -12.84 -4.32
N LEU A 134 -14.44 -12.02 -3.35
CA LEU A 134 -13.05 -11.66 -3.09
C LEU A 134 -12.34 -12.59 -2.11
N ASP A 135 -13.04 -13.42 -1.34
CA ASP A 135 -12.46 -14.26 -0.29
C ASP A 135 -11.25 -15.09 -0.71
N GLY A 136 -11.31 -15.66 -1.92
CA GLY A 136 -10.20 -16.43 -2.50
C GLY A 136 -9.09 -15.56 -3.08
N LEU A 137 -9.46 -14.42 -3.68
CA LEU A 137 -8.54 -13.52 -4.39
C LEU A 137 -7.83 -12.57 -3.46
N ASN A 138 -8.52 -12.04 -2.44
CA ASN A 138 -7.98 -11.06 -1.48
C ASN A 138 -7.14 -11.70 -0.36
N ARG A 139 -6.70 -12.94 -0.55
CA ARG A 139 -5.75 -13.57 0.38
C ARG A 139 -4.35 -13.04 0.15
N ALA A 140 -3.62 -12.88 1.26
CA ALA A 140 -2.23 -12.44 1.21
C ALA A 140 -1.37 -13.21 2.21
N LEU A 141 -0.11 -13.42 1.87
CA LEU A 141 0.90 -13.85 2.82
C LEU A 141 1.50 -12.63 3.50
N LEU A 142 1.42 -12.57 4.81
CA LEU A 142 2.06 -11.51 5.58
C LEU A 142 3.49 -11.91 5.91
N VAL A 143 4.46 -11.33 5.21
CA VAL A 143 5.89 -11.55 5.43
C VAL A 143 6.43 -10.46 6.35
N LEU A 144 7.15 -10.86 7.39
CA LEU A 144 7.69 -9.96 8.40
C LEU A 144 9.18 -9.71 8.16
N LEU A 145 9.56 -8.47 7.88
CA LEU A 145 10.95 -8.06 7.72
C LEU A 145 11.43 -7.26 8.92
N PRO A 146 12.58 -7.59 9.53
CA PRO A 146 13.11 -6.83 10.66
C PRO A 146 13.47 -5.41 10.21
N LYS A 147 13.08 -4.40 11.01
CA LYS A 147 13.43 -2.99 10.77
C LYS A 147 14.91 -2.70 11.00
N LYS A 148 15.55 -3.48 11.87
CA LYS A 148 16.98 -3.44 12.23
C LYS A 148 17.42 -4.80 12.73
N GLU A 149 18.72 -5.04 12.77
CA GLU A 149 19.27 -6.27 13.34
C GLU A 149 18.94 -6.41 14.82
N GLY A 150 18.73 -7.65 15.28
CA GLY A 150 18.47 -7.98 16.67
C GLY A 150 17.09 -7.60 17.19
N VAL A 151 16.14 -7.31 16.30
CA VAL A 151 14.74 -7.06 16.71
C VAL A 151 14.14 -8.27 17.40
N ARG A 152 13.51 -8.05 18.56
CA ARG A 152 12.85 -9.08 19.36
C ARG A 152 11.38 -8.79 19.66
N THR A 153 10.87 -7.60 19.35
CA THR A 153 9.47 -7.22 19.59
C THR A 153 8.65 -7.25 18.31
N ALA A 154 7.36 -7.58 18.38
CA ALA A 154 6.50 -7.69 17.21
C ALA A 154 6.41 -6.38 16.40
N ASP A 155 6.40 -5.22 17.05
CA ASP A 155 6.37 -3.90 16.41
C ASP A 155 7.69 -3.54 15.70
N GLY A 156 8.77 -4.25 15.98
CA GLY A 156 10.07 -4.09 15.34
C GLY A 156 10.15 -4.70 13.94
N PHE A 157 9.12 -5.38 13.47
CA PHE A 157 9.04 -5.90 12.11
C PHE A 157 8.18 -5.02 11.22
N ARG A 158 8.46 -5.04 9.91
CA ARG A 158 7.61 -4.46 8.87
C ARG A 158 6.77 -5.57 8.26
N PRO A 159 5.44 -5.50 8.32
CA PRO A 159 4.60 -6.41 7.57
C PRO A 159 4.64 -6.05 6.08
N ILE A 160 4.83 -7.04 5.23
CA ILE A 160 4.72 -6.92 3.78
C ILE A 160 3.68 -7.92 3.31
N SER A 161 2.59 -7.43 2.74
CA SER A 161 1.53 -8.26 2.20
C SER A 161 1.87 -8.70 0.77
N LEU A 162 2.01 -10.00 0.58
CA LEU A 162 2.14 -10.62 -0.74
C LEU A 162 0.75 -11.06 -1.19
N GLN A 163 0.05 -10.18 -1.89
CA GLN A 163 -1.29 -10.41 -2.41
C GLN A 163 -1.26 -11.22 -3.72
N ASN A 164 -2.36 -11.90 -4.03
CA ASN A 164 -2.59 -12.50 -5.33
C ASN A 164 -2.55 -11.46 -6.45
N TYR A 165 -2.09 -11.88 -7.61
CA TYR A 165 -1.81 -10.94 -8.70
C TYR A 165 -3.04 -10.21 -9.23
N PRO A 166 -4.25 -10.81 -9.35
CA PRO A 166 -5.46 -10.09 -9.75
C PRO A 166 -5.74 -8.86 -8.89
N MET A 167 -5.57 -8.96 -7.56
CA MET A 167 -5.77 -7.84 -6.65
C MET A 167 -4.78 -6.69 -6.91
N LYS A 168 -3.52 -7.03 -7.16
CA LYS A 168 -2.50 -6.04 -7.57
C LYS A 168 -2.85 -5.37 -8.89
N LEU A 169 -3.41 -6.14 -9.84
CA LEU A 169 -3.78 -5.64 -11.16
C LEU A 169 -5.00 -4.70 -11.08
N PHE A 170 -6.03 -5.05 -10.29
CA PHE A 170 -7.15 -4.14 -10.00
C PHE A 170 -6.64 -2.83 -9.41
N SER A 171 -5.85 -2.90 -8.35
CA SER A 171 -5.27 -1.72 -7.70
C SER A 171 -4.47 -0.88 -8.69
N LYS A 172 -3.68 -1.50 -9.57
CA LYS A 172 -2.87 -0.79 -10.57
C LYS A 172 -3.71 -0.04 -11.59
N VAL A 173 -4.79 -0.65 -12.08
CA VAL A 173 -5.71 0.01 -13.02
C VAL A 173 -6.44 1.17 -12.34
N MET A 174 -6.94 0.97 -11.11
CA MET A 174 -7.56 2.05 -10.35
C MET A 174 -6.59 3.21 -10.07
N VAL A 175 -5.36 2.90 -9.66
CA VAL A 175 -4.32 3.93 -9.47
C VAL A 175 -4.01 4.67 -10.77
N ASN A 176 -3.96 4.00 -11.90
CA ASN A 176 -3.73 4.65 -13.19
C ASN A 176 -4.86 5.64 -13.55
N ARG A 177 -6.12 5.33 -13.23
CA ARG A 177 -7.26 6.25 -13.39
C ARG A 177 -7.19 7.42 -12.41
N LEU A 178 -6.77 7.18 -11.16
CA LEU A 178 -6.66 8.22 -10.12
C LEU A 178 -5.48 9.17 -10.37
N LYS A 179 -4.38 8.67 -10.89
CA LYS A 179 -3.10 9.39 -11.01
C LYS A 179 -3.20 10.77 -11.68
N PRO A 180 -3.96 10.98 -12.76
CA PRO A 180 -4.11 12.30 -13.38
C PRO A 180 -4.78 13.35 -12.46
N HIS A 181 -5.57 12.92 -11.50
CA HIS A 181 -6.33 13.77 -10.59
C HIS A 181 -5.56 14.14 -9.31
N ILE A 182 -4.49 13.41 -8.98
CA ILE A 182 -3.71 13.64 -7.76
C ILE A 182 -3.22 15.09 -7.61
N PRO A 183 -2.71 15.78 -8.67
CA PRO A 183 -2.25 17.16 -8.53
C PRO A 183 -3.33 18.14 -8.03
N ALA A 184 -4.60 17.90 -8.37
CA ALA A 184 -5.72 18.71 -7.91
C ALA A 184 -6.23 18.31 -6.51
N LEU A 185 -5.98 17.07 -6.10
CA LEU A 185 -6.40 16.53 -4.81
C LEU A 185 -5.44 16.87 -3.68
N VAL A 186 -4.17 17.04 -3.99
CA VAL A 186 -3.08 17.14 -3.01
C VAL A 186 -2.44 18.51 -3.11
N GLY A 187 -2.32 19.20 -1.97
CA GLY A 187 -1.72 20.54 -1.90
C GLY A 187 -0.31 20.58 -2.52
N PRO A 188 0.13 21.76 -2.98
CA PRO A 188 1.43 21.92 -3.67
C PRO A 188 2.61 21.55 -2.76
N ASP A 189 2.48 21.72 -1.45
CA ASP A 189 3.54 21.48 -0.48
C ASP A 189 3.77 19.97 -0.20
N GLN A 190 2.82 19.12 -0.57
CA GLN A 190 2.96 17.67 -0.44
C GLN A 190 3.74 17.12 -1.64
N THR A 191 5.01 16.79 -1.44
CA THR A 191 5.89 16.27 -2.51
C THR A 191 6.08 14.76 -2.46
N GLY A 192 5.97 14.15 -1.29
CA GLY A 192 6.10 12.70 -1.14
C GLY A 192 4.98 11.93 -1.86
N PHE A 193 5.35 10.88 -2.61
CA PHE A 193 4.46 9.98 -3.37
C PHE A 193 3.64 10.65 -4.50
N VAL A 194 3.89 11.90 -4.82
CA VAL A 194 3.24 12.60 -5.94
C VAL A 194 4.17 12.64 -7.14
N HIS A 195 3.71 12.09 -8.26
CA HIS A 195 4.52 12.03 -9.49
C HIS A 195 4.88 13.44 -9.98
N GLY A 196 6.14 13.61 -10.35
CA GLY A 196 6.66 14.89 -10.86
C GLY A 196 7.03 15.90 -9.78
N ARG A 197 6.83 15.59 -8.48
CA ARG A 197 7.27 16.41 -7.35
C ARG A 197 8.54 15.83 -6.72
N SER A 198 9.41 16.70 -6.24
CA SER A 198 10.67 16.31 -5.60
C SER A 198 10.65 16.57 -4.10
N ILE A 199 10.96 15.54 -3.32
CA ILE A 199 11.12 15.67 -1.85
C ILE A 199 12.27 16.64 -1.53
N ALA A 200 13.31 16.72 -2.37
CA ALA A 200 14.43 17.63 -2.17
C ALA A 200 14.00 19.10 -2.17
N GLU A 201 12.99 19.49 -2.93
CA GLU A 201 12.47 20.86 -2.97
C GLU A 201 11.94 21.29 -1.61
N ASN A 202 11.23 20.42 -0.89
CA ASN A 202 10.74 20.72 0.46
C ASN A 202 11.89 20.91 1.47
N PHE A 203 12.95 20.11 1.35
CA PHE A 203 14.13 20.29 2.20
C PHE A 203 14.84 21.62 1.93
N ILE A 204 15.01 21.99 0.66
CA ILE A 204 15.62 23.26 0.25
C ILE A 204 14.75 24.42 0.75
N TYR A 205 13.44 24.36 0.51
CA TYR A 205 12.51 25.39 0.98
C TYR A 205 12.56 25.58 2.51
N ALA A 206 12.54 24.49 3.26
CA ALA A 206 12.64 24.54 4.73
C ALA A 206 13.97 25.13 5.20
N ALA A 207 15.08 24.75 4.56
CA ALA A 207 16.41 25.26 4.88
C ALA A 207 16.52 26.76 4.57
N ASP A 208 16.01 27.22 3.43
CA ASP A 208 16.00 28.62 3.04
C ASP A 208 15.12 29.46 3.97
N LEU A 209 13.95 28.95 4.34
CA LEU A 209 13.06 29.61 5.30
C LEU A 209 13.76 29.80 6.65
N LEU A 210 14.37 28.75 7.18
CA LEU A 210 15.10 28.80 8.45
C LEU A 210 16.29 29.77 8.38
N SER A 211 17.05 29.75 7.29
CA SER A 211 18.14 30.68 7.05
C SER A 211 17.67 32.14 7.02
N CYS A 212 16.53 32.37 6.36
CA CYS A 212 15.91 33.70 6.29
C CYS A 212 15.46 34.18 7.69
N CYS A 213 14.81 33.35 8.48
CA CYS A 213 14.40 33.65 9.84
C CYS A 213 15.59 33.95 10.73
N HIS A 214 16.65 33.15 10.63
CA HIS A 214 17.90 33.37 11.40
C HIS A 214 18.55 34.70 11.06
N LYS A 215 18.72 35.02 9.77
CA LYS A 215 19.31 36.29 9.33
C LYS A 215 18.51 37.52 9.77
N ARG A 216 17.21 37.38 9.94
CA ARG A 216 16.28 38.44 10.39
C ARG A 216 16.07 38.47 11.90
N ASN A 217 16.75 37.60 12.68
CA ASN A 217 16.58 37.40 14.10
C ASN A 217 15.09 37.17 14.51
N ILE A 218 14.34 36.43 13.66
CA ILE A 218 12.97 36.07 13.96
C ILE A 218 12.98 34.81 14.83
N PRO A 219 12.42 34.83 16.05
CA PRO A 219 12.26 33.61 16.86
C PRO A 219 11.47 32.56 16.10
N THR A 220 12.07 31.40 15.92
CA THR A 220 11.49 30.35 15.08
C THR A 220 11.56 29.01 15.79
N ALA A 221 10.46 28.30 15.83
CA ALA A 221 10.37 26.91 16.28
C ALA A 221 10.07 26.00 15.10
N VAL A 222 10.75 24.85 15.03
CA VAL A 222 10.53 23.82 14.01
C VAL A 222 9.91 22.61 14.67
N LEU A 223 8.73 22.21 14.21
CA LEU A 223 8.07 21.00 14.66
C LEU A 223 8.11 19.94 13.54
N LYS A 224 8.81 18.83 13.79
CA LYS A 224 8.81 17.67 12.91
C LYS A 224 7.81 16.64 13.42
N LEU A 225 6.78 16.37 12.62
CA LEU A 225 5.77 15.36 12.91
C LEU A 225 6.04 14.09 12.09
N ASP A 226 5.87 12.93 12.71
CA ASP A 226 5.95 11.62 12.05
C ASP A 226 4.79 10.75 12.54
N PHE A 227 4.03 10.19 11.59
CA PHE A 227 2.89 9.33 11.90
C PHE A 227 3.35 7.88 12.04
N LYS A 228 3.22 7.32 13.23
CA LYS A 228 3.52 5.90 13.47
C LYS A 228 2.53 5.04 12.67
N LYS A 229 3.07 4.17 11.80
CA LYS A 229 2.28 3.23 10.97
C LYS A 229 1.21 3.95 10.13
N ALA A 230 1.59 5.02 9.45
CA ALA A 230 0.68 5.90 8.73
C ALA A 230 -0.27 5.17 7.76
N PHE A 231 0.19 4.13 7.07
CA PHE A 231 -0.65 3.34 6.16
C PHE A 231 -1.58 2.37 6.91
N ASP A 232 -1.08 1.72 7.96
CA ASP A 232 -1.83 0.70 8.72
C ASP A 232 -2.88 1.32 9.65
N SER A 233 -2.84 2.65 9.87
CA SER A 233 -3.71 3.37 10.79
C SER A 233 -4.83 4.17 10.10
N VAL A 234 -4.92 4.11 8.77
CA VAL A 234 -6.00 4.78 8.03
C VAL A 234 -7.29 3.96 8.16
N GLU A 235 -8.31 4.60 8.73
CA GLU A 235 -9.65 4.01 8.83
C GLU A 235 -10.37 4.09 7.48
N TRP A 236 -10.94 2.97 7.02
CA TRP A 236 -11.65 2.90 5.74
C TRP A 236 -12.84 3.85 5.68
N GLN A 237 -13.59 3.98 6.78
CA GLN A 237 -14.72 4.90 6.86
C GLN A 237 -14.28 6.36 6.72
N SER A 238 -13.16 6.73 7.36
CA SER A 238 -12.58 8.07 7.24
C SER A 238 -12.09 8.35 5.82
N LEU A 239 -11.48 7.36 5.18
CA LEU A 239 -11.06 7.47 3.78
C LEU A 239 -12.26 7.67 2.86
N ASP A 240 -13.34 6.89 3.05
CA ASP A 240 -14.58 7.04 2.27
C ASP A 240 -15.20 8.43 2.43
N ALA A 241 -15.29 8.93 3.67
CA ALA A 241 -15.81 10.26 3.94
C ALA A 241 -14.98 11.37 3.26
N ILE A 242 -13.65 11.26 3.29
CA ILE A 242 -12.75 12.20 2.59
C ILE A 242 -12.95 12.12 1.07
N LEU A 243 -13.01 10.92 0.50
CA LEU A 243 -13.25 10.75 -0.95
C LEU A 243 -14.62 11.36 -1.34
N GLN A 244 -15.64 11.17 -0.52
CA GLN A 244 -16.96 11.79 -0.73
C GLN A 244 -16.87 13.32 -0.69
N ALA A 245 -16.22 13.89 0.32
CA ALA A 245 -16.05 15.33 0.45
C ALA A 245 -15.22 15.92 -0.71
N ARG A 246 -14.34 15.13 -1.33
CA ARG A 246 -13.53 15.52 -2.49
C ARG A 246 -14.23 15.31 -3.84
N GLY A 247 -15.50 14.87 -3.84
CA GLY A 247 -16.33 14.77 -5.05
C GLY A 247 -16.26 13.44 -5.78
N PHE A 248 -15.68 12.40 -5.17
CA PHE A 248 -15.68 11.07 -5.78
C PHE A 248 -17.08 10.45 -5.76
N ASN A 249 -17.53 9.93 -6.89
CA ASN A 249 -18.84 9.29 -7.01
C ASN A 249 -18.92 7.99 -6.18
N SER A 250 -20.13 7.59 -5.83
CA SER A 250 -20.38 6.44 -4.96
C SER A 250 -19.87 5.11 -5.57
N ARG A 251 -19.90 4.98 -6.90
CA ARG A 251 -19.43 3.76 -7.58
C ARG A 251 -17.90 3.61 -7.44
N TRP A 252 -17.14 4.70 -7.66
CA TRP A 252 -15.68 4.70 -7.47
C TRP A 252 -15.31 4.37 -6.04
N ARG A 253 -15.96 5.01 -5.06
CA ARG A 253 -15.71 4.78 -3.64
C ARG A 253 -15.97 3.32 -3.25
N ARG A 254 -17.08 2.74 -3.74
CA ARG A 254 -17.38 1.32 -3.53
C ARG A 254 -16.31 0.41 -4.10
N LEU A 255 -15.79 0.66 -5.33
CA LEU A 255 -14.69 -0.12 -5.91
C LEU A 255 -13.45 -0.11 -5.01
N GLY A 256 -13.09 1.07 -4.45
CA GLY A 256 -11.99 1.17 -3.49
C GLY A 256 -12.23 0.41 -2.18
N LEU A 257 -13.46 0.41 -1.67
CA LEU A 257 -13.81 -0.24 -0.41
C LEU A 257 -13.98 -1.76 -0.51
N GLN A 258 -14.13 -2.33 -1.69
CA GLN A 258 -14.18 -3.79 -1.87
C GLN A 258 -12.91 -4.49 -1.35
N TYR A 259 -11.78 -3.77 -1.23
CA TYR A 259 -10.55 -4.30 -0.65
C TYR A 259 -10.58 -4.40 0.88
N SER A 260 -11.55 -3.76 1.54
CA SER A 260 -11.65 -3.71 3.01
C SER A 260 -12.53 -4.83 3.60
N ALA A 261 -13.14 -5.65 2.74
CA ALA A 261 -14.02 -6.74 3.12
C ALA A 261 -13.26 -8.01 3.52
#